data_47eae2a946da4d0361b34cf2cf6b1756
#
_entry.id   47eae2a946da4d0361b34cf2cf6b1756
#
_cell.length_a   1.000
_cell.length_b   1.000
_cell.length_c   1.000
_cell.angle_alpha   90.00
_cell.angle_beta   90.00
_cell.angle_gamma   90.00
#
_symmetry.space_group_name_H-M   'P 1'
#
loop_
_entity.id
_entity.type
_entity.pdbx_description
1 polymer ?
#
loop_
_entity_poly.entity_id
_entity_poly.type
_entity_poly.pdbx_seq_one_letter_code
_entity_poly.pdbx_strand_id
1 'polypeptide(L)'
;MSPTYSTDPDLVQGLIAGGKEAIFRAREGAEDSLDKGADDIISHDLSAKDVLVGITASGRTPYVLGGMEEARRRGAFVIGLACSKEPDIACTADLMLICLPGPEVVTGSTRMKAGTVTKMILNMLSTGTMIRLGKVRGNLMIDVKATNEKLKERATRIVMTVTGMDRAAAEKALRESDGRARLAVERWEASHDS
;
A
#
# COMPACT_ATOMS: atom_id res chain seq x y z
N MET A 1 5.53 -2.71 2.67
CA MET A 1 4.90 -2.25 3.94
C MET A 1 5.35 -3.07 5.14
N SER A 2 5.68 -4.33 4.96
CA SER A 2 6.05 -5.25 6.05
C SER A 2 7.18 -4.76 6.98
N PRO A 3 8.33 -4.25 6.52
CA PRO A 3 9.39 -3.86 7.46
C PRO A 3 9.06 -2.58 8.26
N THR A 4 8.21 -1.70 7.71
CA THR A 4 7.96 -0.37 8.28
C THR A 4 6.85 -0.40 9.33
N TYR A 5 5.78 -1.13 9.05
CA TYR A 5 4.57 -1.15 9.87
C TYR A 5 4.27 -2.53 10.47
N SER A 6 5.20 -3.48 10.36
CA SER A 6 5.03 -4.87 10.83
C SER A 6 3.71 -5.50 10.37
N THR A 7 3.34 -5.22 9.11
CA THR A 7 2.14 -5.81 8.50
C THR A 7 2.45 -7.22 8.00
N ASP A 8 1.41 -8.04 7.90
CA ASP A 8 1.48 -9.27 7.15
C ASP A 8 1.93 -8.97 5.70
N PRO A 9 2.85 -9.74 5.12
CA PRO A 9 3.26 -9.58 3.71
C PRO A 9 2.10 -9.64 2.73
N ASP A 10 1.06 -10.43 3.02
CA ASP A 10 -0.09 -10.65 2.17
C ASP A 10 -1.19 -9.58 2.31
N LEU A 11 -1.06 -8.68 3.30
CA LEU A 11 -2.02 -7.60 3.50
C LEU A 11 -2.13 -6.65 2.29
N VAL A 12 -1.04 -6.45 1.56
CA VAL A 12 -1.02 -5.63 0.34
C VAL A 12 -0.24 -6.36 -0.73
N GLN A 13 -0.94 -6.74 -1.76
CA GLN A 13 -0.40 -7.49 -2.89
C GLN A 13 -0.44 -6.66 -4.16
N GLY A 14 0.47 -6.90 -5.08
CA GLY A 14 0.53 -6.25 -6.38
C GLY A 14 0.45 -7.28 -7.50
N LEU A 15 -0.54 -7.11 -8.37
CA LEU A 15 -0.71 -7.90 -9.57
C LEU A 15 -0.32 -7.05 -10.78
N ILE A 16 0.34 -7.65 -11.75
CA ILE A 16 0.78 -6.97 -12.96
C ILE A 16 0.49 -7.85 -14.18
N ALA A 17 -0.03 -7.26 -15.22
CA ALA A 17 -0.26 -7.94 -16.48
C ALA A 17 1.03 -8.62 -16.99
N GLY A 18 0.96 -9.91 -17.27
CA GLY A 18 2.13 -10.73 -17.63
C GLY A 18 2.90 -11.32 -16.45
N GLY A 19 2.45 -11.09 -15.21
CA GLY A 19 3.01 -11.67 -13.99
C GLY A 19 4.38 -11.12 -13.61
N LYS A 20 5.06 -11.78 -12.66
CA LYS A 20 6.34 -11.33 -12.09
C LYS A 20 7.43 -11.09 -13.13
N GLU A 21 7.45 -11.87 -14.19
CA GLU A 21 8.45 -11.74 -15.29
C GLU A 21 8.31 -10.40 -16.03
N ALA A 22 7.08 -9.83 -16.11
CA ALA A 22 6.83 -8.55 -16.77
C ALA A 22 7.52 -7.36 -16.08
N ILE A 23 7.92 -7.52 -14.81
CA ILE A 23 8.70 -6.50 -14.08
C ILE A 23 10.10 -6.34 -14.71
N PHE A 24 10.67 -7.41 -15.24
CA PHE A 24 12.04 -7.43 -15.78
C PHE A 24 12.09 -7.37 -17.31
N ARG A 25 11.07 -7.91 -17.98
CA ARG A 25 10.99 -7.98 -19.45
C ARG A 25 9.57 -7.71 -19.91
N ALA A 26 9.38 -6.73 -20.80
CA ALA A 26 8.06 -6.44 -21.38
C ALA A 26 7.46 -7.71 -22.00
N ARG A 27 6.19 -7.96 -21.71
CA ARG A 27 5.38 -9.01 -22.34
C ARG A 27 4.30 -8.34 -23.16
N GLU A 28 4.52 -8.26 -24.47
CA GLU A 28 3.57 -7.67 -25.39
C GLU A 28 2.23 -8.43 -25.35
N GLY A 29 1.11 -7.68 -25.45
CA GLY A 29 -0.24 -8.22 -25.40
C GLY A 29 -0.71 -8.74 -24.03
N ALA A 30 0.12 -8.64 -22.97
CA ALA A 30 -0.29 -9.08 -21.64
C ALA A 30 -1.45 -8.21 -21.07
N GLU A 31 -1.50 -6.94 -21.47
CA GLU A 31 -2.50 -5.97 -21.02
C GLU A 31 -3.84 -6.11 -21.76
N ASP A 32 -3.89 -6.83 -22.90
CA ASP A 32 -5.04 -6.87 -23.80
C ASP A 32 -6.07 -7.96 -23.44
N SER A 33 -5.84 -8.74 -22.40
CA SER A 33 -6.70 -9.86 -22.01
C SER A 33 -7.52 -9.57 -20.77
N LEU A 34 -8.83 -9.41 -20.92
CA LEU A 34 -9.81 -9.37 -19.83
C LEU A 34 -9.73 -10.64 -18.96
N ASP A 35 -9.73 -11.81 -19.61
CA ASP A 35 -9.78 -13.11 -18.92
C ASP A 35 -8.58 -13.28 -17.98
N LYS A 36 -7.37 -12.91 -18.41
CA LYS A 36 -6.18 -12.99 -17.55
C LYS A 36 -6.28 -12.08 -16.33
N GLY A 37 -6.88 -10.91 -16.46
CA GLY A 37 -7.14 -10.03 -15.32
C GLY A 37 -8.10 -10.68 -14.32
N ALA A 38 -9.16 -11.29 -14.80
CA ALA A 38 -10.12 -12.03 -13.97
C ALA A 38 -9.46 -13.27 -13.31
N ASP A 39 -8.70 -14.06 -14.08
CA ASP A 39 -8.00 -15.26 -13.59
C ASP A 39 -7.03 -14.94 -12.45
N ASP A 40 -6.30 -13.82 -12.55
CA ASP A 40 -5.39 -13.39 -11.49
C ASP A 40 -6.16 -13.05 -10.20
N ILE A 41 -7.33 -12.40 -10.28
CA ILE A 41 -8.19 -12.15 -9.12
C ILE A 41 -8.73 -13.46 -8.54
N ILE A 42 -9.12 -14.41 -9.38
CA ILE A 42 -9.59 -15.73 -8.96
C ILE A 42 -8.49 -16.48 -8.19
N SER A 43 -7.27 -16.45 -8.71
CA SER A 43 -6.13 -17.16 -8.11
C SER A 43 -5.67 -16.60 -6.76
N HIS A 44 -5.99 -15.34 -6.46
CA HIS A 44 -5.68 -14.68 -5.18
C HIS A 44 -6.83 -14.74 -4.17
N ASP A 45 -7.91 -15.49 -4.47
CA ASP A 45 -9.06 -15.71 -3.60
C ASP A 45 -9.68 -14.44 -3.01
N LEU A 46 -9.73 -13.38 -3.82
CA LEU A 46 -10.29 -12.08 -3.43
C LEU A 46 -11.75 -12.24 -2.98
N SER A 47 -12.16 -11.52 -1.96
CA SER A 47 -13.47 -11.63 -1.33
C SER A 47 -14.09 -10.28 -1.00
N ALA A 48 -15.31 -10.27 -0.47
CA ALA A 48 -16.00 -9.07 0.01
C ALA A 48 -15.31 -8.33 1.18
N LYS A 49 -14.25 -8.91 1.76
CA LYS A 49 -13.44 -8.26 2.81
C LYS A 49 -12.29 -7.46 2.24
N ASP A 50 -12.04 -7.58 0.94
CA ASP A 50 -10.89 -7.01 0.26
C ASP A 50 -11.24 -5.76 -0.53
N VAL A 51 -10.23 -5.00 -0.86
CA VAL A 51 -10.31 -3.82 -1.74
C VAL A 51 -9.39 -4.04 -2.92
N LEU A 52 -9.92 -3.94 -4.13
CA LEU A 52 -9.11 -3.90 -5.35
C LEU A 52 -8.88 -2.46 -5.78
N VAL A 53 -7.64 -2.13 -6.12
CA VAL A 53 -7.30 -0.88 -6.82
C VAL A 53 -6.87 -1.20 -8.24
N GLY A 54 -7.74 -0.99 -9.21
CA GLY A 54 -7.44 -1.11 -10.63
C GLY A 54 -6.70 0.13 -11.15
N ILE A 55 -5.48 -0.07 -11.67
CA ILE A 55 -4.57 1.02 -12.03
C ILE A 55 -4.29 0.99 -13.53
N THR A 56 -4.66 2.04 -14.24
CA THR A 56 -4.33 2.21 -15.64
C THR A 56 -4.26 3.69 -16.01
N ALA A 57 -3.14 4.15 -16.55
CA ALA A 57 -2.99 5.56 -16.92
C ALA A 57 -4.00 6.01 -17.99
N SER A 58 -4.28 5.16 -18.98
CA SER A 58 -5.25 5.42 -20.04
C SER A 58 -6.71 5.27 -19.60
N GLY A 59 -6.95 4.45 -18.56
CA GLY A 59 -8.28 4.08 -18.11
C GLY A 59 -8.96 2.99 -18.95
N ARG A 60 -8.25 2.31 -19.87
CA ARG A 60 -8.84 1.42 -20.88
C ARG A 60 -8.25 0.01 -20.93
N THR A 61 -7.26 -0.27 -20.11
CA THR A 61 -6.51 -1.53 -20.14
C THR A 61 -7.43 -2.72 -19.87
N PRO A 62 -7.63 -3.65 -20.83
CA PRO A 62 -8.56 -4.78 -20.70
C PRO A 62 -8.25 -5.66 -19.49
N TYR A 63 -6.97 -5.98 -19.24
CA TYR A 63 -6.55 -6.73 -18.07
C TYR A 63 -7.06 -6.11 -16.74
N VAL A 64 -6.96 -4.79 -16.63
CA VAL A 64 -7.41 -4.07 -15.42
C VAL A 64 -8.94 -4.14 -15.32
N LEU A 65 -9.64 -3.93 -16.43
CA LEU A 65 -11.10 -3.99 -16.46
C LEU A 65 -11.59 -5.39 -16.06
N GLY A 66 -11.03 -6.47 -16.63
CA GLY A 66 -11.40 -7.85 -16.27
C GLY A 66 -11.16 -8.18 -14.80
N GLY A 67 -10.03 -7.71 -14.24
CA GLY A 67 -9.75 -7.85 -12.81
C GLY A 67 -10.76 -7.09 -11.94
N MET A 68 -11.15 -5.87 -12.33
CA MET A 68 -12.13 -5.06 -11.60
C MET A 68 -13.54 -5.68 -11.66
N GLU A 69 -13.97 -6.18 -12.81
CA GLU A 69 -15.26 -6.86 -12.98
C GLU A 69 -15.36 -8.11 -12.11
N GLU A 70 -14.32 -8.94 -12.10
CA GLU A 70 -14.27 -10.15 -11.27
C GLU A 70 -14.26 -9.82 -9.78
N ALA A 71 -13.48 -8.81 -9.35
CA ALA A 71 -13.46 -8.35 -7.97
C ALA A 71 -14.85 -7.88 -7.50
N ARG A 72 -15.53 -7.10 -8.33
CA ARG A 72 -16.89 -6.65 -8.05
C ARG A 72 -17.88 -7.82 -7.97
N ARG A 73 -17.77 -8.80 -8.85
CA ARG A 73 -18.59 -10.04 -8.83
C ARG A 73 -18.41 -10.81 -7.52
N ARG A 74 -17.22 -10.75 -6.91
CA ARG A 74 -16.90 -11.36 -5.61
C ARG A 74 -17.30 -10.50 -4.42
N GLY A 75 -17.84 -9.31 -4.66
CA GLY A 75 -18.31 -8.39 -3.63
C GLY A 75 -17.22 -7.51 -3.01
N ALA A 76 -16.01 -7.52 -3.54
CA ALA A 76 -14.94 -6.63 -3.10
C ALA A 76 -15.26 -5.16 -3.46
N PHE A 77 -14.78 -4.22 -2.66
CA PHE A 77 -14.85 -2.80 -2.99
C PHE A 77 -13.82 -2.45 -4.06
N VAL A 78 -14.25 -1.83 -5.15
CA VAL A 78 -13.41 -1.60 -6.33
C VAL A 78 -13.10 -0.11 -6.50
N ILE A 79 -11.82 0.23 -6.46
CA ILE A 79 -11.31 1.58 -6.73
C ILE A 79 -10.64 1.58 -8.11
N GLY A 80 -11.03 2.51 -8.97
CA GLY A 80 -10.33 2.77 -10.24
C GLY A 80 -9.36 3.95 -10.08
N LEU A 81 -8.14 3.83 -10.61
CA LEU A 81 -7.15 4.91 -10.67
C LEU A 81 -6.72 5.14 -12.12
N ALA A 82 -6.98 6.32 -12.65
CA ALA A 82 -6.65 6.68 -14.02
C ALA A 82 -6.10 8.10 -14.16
N CYS A 83 -5.34 8.33 -15.24
CA CYS A 83 -4.82 9.66 -15.63
C CYS A 83 -5.53 10.21 -16.88
N SER A 84 -6.72 9.73 -17.18
CA SER A 84 -7.61 10.11 -18.27
C SER A 84 -8.87 10.76 -17.74
N LYS A 85 -9.46 11.70 -18.52
CA LYS A 85 -10.71 12.38 -18.13
C LYS A 85 -11.92 11.46 -18.11
N GLU A 86 -11.99 10.53 -19.04
CA GLU A 86 -13.11 9.62 -19.25
C GLU A 86 -12.57 8.19 -19.34
N PRO A 87 -12.22 7.57 -18.20
CA PRO A 87 -11.69 6.22 -18.19
C PRO A 87 -12.81 5.18 -18.30
N ASP A 88 -12.67 4.20 -19.20
CA ASP A 88 -13.64 3.11 -19.39
C ASP A 88 -13.84 2.31 -18.10
N ILE A 89 -12.79 2.16 -17.27
CA ILE A 89 -12.88 1.46 -15.99
C ILE A 89 -13.83 2.12 -14.97
N ALA A 90 -14.31 3.35 -15.24
CA ALA A 90 -15.23 4.05 -14.35
C ALA A 90 -16.59 3.34 -14.22
N CYS A 91 -17.03 2.60 -15.24
CA CYS A 91 -18.30 1.87 -15.20
C CYS A 91 -18.30 0.70 -14.20
N THR A 92 -17.12 0.20 -13.81
CA THR A 92 -16.95 -0.94 -12.89
C THR A 92 -16.54 -0.51 -11.50
N ALA A 93 -15.98 0.71 -11.32
CA ALA A 93 -15.48 1.18 -10.04
C ALA A 93 -16.59 1.66 -9.11
N ASP A 94 -16.49 1.34 -7.81
CA ASP A 94 -17.29 1.95 -6.75
C ASP A 94 -16.77 3.36 -6.41
N LEU A 95 -15.48 3.58 -6.59
CA LEU A 95 -14.81 4.88 -6.41
C LEU A 95 -13.78 5.12 -7.53
N MET A 96 -13.85 6.28 -8.18
CA MET A 96 -12.84 6.69 -9.17
C MET A 96 -11.89 7.75 -8.62
N LEU A 97 -10.61 7.50 -8.79
CA LEU A 97 -9.51 8.45 -8.56
C LEU A 97 -8.97 8.89 -9.93
N ILE A 98 -9.43 10.05 -10.39
CA ILE A 98 -8.98 10.62 -11.66
C ILE A 98 -7.93 11.69 -11.38
N CYS A 99 -6.73 11.52 -11.91
CA CYS A 99 -5.64 12.47 -11.77
C CYS A 99 -5.10 12.88 -13.14
N LEU A 100 -5.21 14.16 -13.44
CA LEU A 100 -4.85 14.72 -14.74
C LEU A 100 -3.52 15.48 -14.65
N PRO A 101 -2.36 14.80 -14.83
CA PRO A 101 -1.05 15.46 -14.70
C PRO A 101 -0.67 16.35 -15.88
N GLY A 102 -1.54 16.43 -16.89
CA GLY A 102 -1.25 17.12 -18.16
C GLY A 102 -0.40 16.28 -19.12
N PRO A 103 0.01 16.86 -20.25
CA PRO A 103 0.73 16.13 -21.30
C PRO A 103 2.09 15.63 -20.83
N GLU A 104 2.46 14.44 -21.26
CA GLU A 104 3.79 13.89 -21.01
C GLU A 104 4.86 14.59 -21.87
N VAL A 105 6.12 14.51 -21.44
CA VAL A 105 7.28 15.02 -22.22
C VAL A 105 7.39 14.32 -23.57
N VAL A 106 7.16 12.98 -23.56
CA VAL A 106 7.04 12.18 -24.77
C VAL A 106 5.60 11.74 -24.91
N THR A 107 4.91 12.20 -25.92
CA THR A 107 3.49 11.90 -26.16
C THR A 107 3.24 10.40 -26.19
N GLY A 108 2.27 9.94 -25.42
CA GLY A 108 1.89 8.54 -25.29
C GLY A 108 2.71 7.74 -24.28
N SER A 109 3.81 8.27 -23.74
CA SER A 109 4.63 7.59 -22.75
C SER A 109 4.25 8.03 -21.33
N THR A 110 3.43 7.25 -20.62
CA THR A 110 2.84 7.58 -19.32
C THR A 110 3.74 7.29 -18.11
N ARG A 111 5.05 7.19 -18.32
CA ARG A 111 6.02 6.80 -17.29
C ARG A 111 6.49 7.94 -16.38
N MET A 112 6.38 9.20 -16.82
CA MET A 112 6.90 10.36 -16.09
C MET A 112 5.83 10.95 -15.17
N LYS A 113 4.95 11.80 -15.71
CA LYS A 113 3.95 12.52 -14.89
C LYS A 113 2.89 11.57 -14.36
N ALA A 114 2.29 10.75 -15.22
CA ALA A 114 1.27 9.79 -14.82
C ALA A 114 1.83 8.77 -13.82
N GLY A 115 3.01 8.19 -14.08
CA GLY A 115 3.69 7.29 -13.16
C GLY A 115 3.99 7.92 -11.80
N THR A 116 4.47 9.18 -11.78
CA THR A 116 4.76 9.90 -10.53
C THR A 116 3.49 10.13 -9.72
N VAL A 117 2.43 10.59 -10.34
CA VAL A 117 1.14 10.86 -9.70
C VAL A 117 0.53 9.56 -9.16
N THR A 118 0.50 8.50 -9.96
CA THR A 118 0.03 7.17 -9.54
C THR A 118 0.79 6.70 -8.29
N LYS A 119 2.12 6.78 -8.30
CA LYS A 119 2.94 6.46 -7.12
C LYS A 119 2.53 7.29 -5.89
N MET A 120 2.32 8.59 -6.05
CA MET A 120 1.92 9.46 -4.94
C MET A 120 0.56 9.06 -4.37
N ILE A 121 -0.42 8.78 -5.22
CA ILE A 121 -1.76 8.35 -4.80
C ILE A 121 -1.69 7.01 -4.06
N LEU A 122 -0.94 6.03 -4.57
CA LEU A 122 -0.75 4.74 -3.90
C LEU A 122 -0.07 4.90 -2.53
N ASN A 123 0.90 5.81 -2.42
CA ASN A 123 1.53 6.12 -1.14
C ASN A 123 0.57 6.81 -0.17
N MET A 124 -0.32 7.70 -0.65
CA MET A 124 -1.36 8.31 0.19
C MET A 124 -2.37 7.27 0.67
N LEU A 125 -2.86 6.39 -0.21
CA LEU A 125 -3.77 5.31 0.16
C LEU A 125 -3.14 4.39 1.21
N SER A 126 -1.94 3.90 0.94
CA SER A 126 -1.25 2.98 1.85
C SER A 126 -0.89 3.63 3.19
N THR A 127 -0.40 4.87 3.19
CA THR A 127 -0.07 5.60 4.42
C THR A 127 -1.34 5.92 5.21
N GLY A 128 -2.39 6.41 4.55
CA GLY A 128 -3.68 6.69 5.18
C GLY A 128 -4.29 5.45 5.82
N THR A 129 -4.20 4.30 5.15
CA THR A 129 -4.63 3.01 5.69
C THR A 129 -3.85 2.65 6.96
N MET A 130 -2.52 2.80 6.97
CA MET A 130 -1.70 2.51 8.15
C MET A 130 -2.02 3.45 9.32
N ILE A 131 -2.31 4.73 9.05
CA ILE A 131 -2.76 5.68 10.06
C ILE A 131 -4.11 5.22 10.65
N ARG A 132 -5.06 4.87 9.80
CA ARG A 132 -6.40 4.38 10.23
C ARG A 132 -6.35 3.07 11.01
N LEU A 133 -5.39 2.20 10.71
CA LEU A 133 -5.12 0.97 11.45
C LEU A 133 -4.34 1.21 12.75
N GLY A 134 -4.12 2.48 13.15
CA GLY A 134 -3.42 2.83 14.38
C GLY A 134 -1.92 2.52 14.36
N LYS A 135 -1.32 2.29 13.17
CA LYS A 135 0.11 1.98 13.03
C LYS A 135 1.03 3.19 13.20
N VAL A 136 0.43 4.37 13.37
CA VAL A 136 1.13 5.65 13.48
C VAL A 136 0.59 6.38 14.72
N ARG A 137 1.48 7.02 15.48
CA ARG A 137 1.15 7.91 16.60
C ARG A 137 1.77 9.28 16.33
N GLY A 138 0.91 10.30 16.15
CA GLY A 138 1.37 11.58 15.62
C GLY A 138 2.02 11.40 14.24
N ASN A 139 3.32 11.66 14.12
CA ASN A 139 4.11 11.39 12.91
C ASN A 139 5.11 10.22 13.06
N LEU A 140 4.97 9.41 14.13
CA LEU A 140 5.88 8.32 14.46
C LEU A 140 5.30 6.97 14.05
N MET A 141 6.11 6.16 13.37
CA MET A 141 5.78 4.77 13.02
C MET A 141 5.94 3.88 14.27
N ILE A 142 4.93 3.85 15.13
CA ILE A 142 5.03 3.17 16.43
C ILE A 142 5.13 1.64 16.31
N ASP A 143 4.68 1.05 15.21
CA ASP A 143 4.72 -0.40 14.97
C ASP A 143 6.04 -0.90 14.38
N VAL A 144 7.07 -0.07 14.35
CA VAL A 144 8.39 -0.50 13.87
C VAL A 144 8.93 -1.64 14.73
N LYS A 145 9.43 -2.70 14.06
CA LYS A 145 10.18 -3.78 14.71
C LYS A 145 11.68 -3.59 14.44
N ALA A 146 12.47 -3.65 15.50
CA ALA A 146 13.91 -3.41 15.48
C ALA A 146 14.70 -4.62 14.92
N THR A 147 14.60 -4.88 13.61
CA THR A 147 15.21 -6.03 12.94
C THR A 147 16.64 -5.81 12.46
N ASN A 148 17.11 -4.56 12.40
CA ASN A 148 18.48 -4.19 12.06
C ASN A 148 18.90 -2.95 12.85
N GLU A 149 20.21 -2.59 12.83
CA GLU A 149 20.74 -1.48 13.64
C GLU A 149 20.03 -0.14 13.37
N LYS A 150 19.73 0.16 12.09
CA LYS A 150 18.99 1.38 11.73
C LYS A 150 17.58 1.40 12.32
N LEU A 151 16.89 0.26 12.34
CA LEU A 151 15.55 0.14 12.91
C LEU A 151 15.59 0.11 14.44
N LYS A 152 16.64 -0.45 15.05
CA LYS A 152 16.85 -0.37 16.50
C LYS A 152 17.02 1.09 16.95
N GLU A 153 17.90 1.84 16.30
CA GLU A 153 18.11 3.27 16.60
C GLU A 153 16.81 4.07 16.43
N ARG A 154 16.02 3.76 15.39
CA ARG A 154 14.72 4.39 15.17
C ARG A 154 13.71 4.04 16.27
N ALA A 155 13.60 2.77 16.64
CA ALA A 155 12.71 2.31 17.70
C ALA A 155 13.07 2.96 19.04
N THR A 156 14.37 3.04 19.38
CA THR A 156 14.84 3.73 20.58
C THR A 156 14.41 5.20 20.60
N ARG A 157 14.60 5.92 19.49
CA ARG A 157 14.17 7.33 19.40
C ARG A 157 12.65 7.49 19.53
N ILE A 158 11.86 6.57 18.96
CA ILE A 158 10.41 6.61 19.10
C ILE A 158 10.00 6.45 20.57
N VAL A 159 10.57 5.46 21.28
CA VAL A 159 10.29 5.26 22.70
C VAL A 159 10.67 6.49 23.50
N MET A 160 11.89 7.02 23.34
CA MET A 160 12.35 8.25 24.00
C MET A 160 11.41 9.44 23.75
N THR A 161 10.98 9.64 22.49
CA THR A 161 10.11 10.77 22.11
C THR A 161 8.74 10.67 22.75
N VAL A 162 8.16 9.46 22.84
CA VAL A 162 6.81 9.27 23.36
C VAL A 162 6.78 9.25 24.88
N THR A 163 7.78 8.65 25.52
CA THR A 163 7.79 8.40 26.98
C THR A 163 8.60 9.41 27.79
N GLY A 164 9.50 10.17 27.13
CA GLY A 164 10.46 11.03 27.83
C GLY A 164 11.63 10.29 28.50
N MET A 165 11.72 8.97 28.34
CA MET A 165 12.83 8.17 28.87
C MET A 165 14.19 8.61 28.30
N ASP A 166 15.25 8.43 29.06
CA ASP A 166 16.60 8.47 28.52
C ASP A 166 16.89 7.27 27.61
N ARG A 167 18.03 7.31 26.91
CA ARG A 167 18.39 6.25 25.95
C ARG A 167 18.54 4.88 26.62
N ALA A 168 19.17 4.81 27.77
CA ALA A 168 19.45 3.54 28.44
C ALA A 168 18.14 2.85 28.89
N ALA A 169 17.20 3.62 29.42
CA ALA A 169 15.88 3.14 29.80
C ALA A 169 15.06 2.72 28.58
N ALA A 170 15.07 3.50 27.49
CA ALA A 170 14.37 3.17 26.26
C ALA A 170 14.91 1.89 25.61
N GLU A 171 16.23 1.70 25.56
CA GLU A 171 16.85 0.48 25.05
C GLU A 171 16.51 -0.75 25.92
N LYS A 172 16.44 -0.57 27.24
CA LYS A 172 15.99 -1.64 28.16
C LYS A 172 14.53 -2.00 27.89
N ALA A 173 13.65 -1.02 27.83
CA ALA A 173 12.23 -1.23 27.53
C ALA A 173 12.01 -1.95 26.20
N LEU A 174 12.79 -1.61 25.16
CA LEU A 174 12.75 -2.29 23.87
C LEU A 174 13.22 -3.74 23.96
N ARG A 175 14.29 -4.05 24.67
CA ARG A 175 14.74 -5.44 24.89
C ARG A 175 13.65 -6.27 25.56
N GLU A 176 13.00 -5.73 26.59
CA GLU A 176 11.91 -6.36 27.33
C GLU A 176 10.62 -6.50 26.49
N SER A 177 10.54 -5.79 25.37
CA SER A 177 9.39 -5.77 24.45
C SER A 177 9.69 -6.42 23.09
N ASP A 178 10.67 -7.30 23.00
CA ASP A 178 11.10 -7.99 21.77
C ASP A 178 11.36 -7.01 20.59
N GLY A 179 11.96 -5.86 20.90
CA GLY A 179 12.27 -4.82 19.92
C GLY A 179 11.04 -4.10 19.34
N ARG A 180 9.87 -4.23 19.93
CA ARG A 180 8.62 -3.61 19.49
C ARG A 180 8.38 -2.29 20.20
N ALA A 181 8.53 -1.18 19.47
CA ALA A 181 8.39 0.15 20.05
C ALA A 181 6.99 0.39 20.64
N ARG A 182 5.91 -0.05 19.97
CA ARG A 182 4.54 0.03 20.48
C ARG A 182 4.42 -0.61 21.85
N LEU A 183 4.84 -1.85 21.99
CA LEU A 183 4.69 -2.61 23.23
C LEU A 183 5.50 -1.98 24.38
N ALA A 184 6.67 -1.42 24.08
CA ALA A 184 7.47 -0.69 25.07
C ALA A 184 6.76 0.56 25.58
N VAL A 185 6.11 1.31 24.67
CA VAL A 185 5.33 2.51 25.00
C VAL A 185 4.09 2.16 25.82
N GLU A 186 3.29 1.17 25.36
CA GLU A 186 2.05 0.74 26.05
C GLU A 186 2.33 0.26 27.48
N ARG A 187 3.41 -0.48 27.71
CA ARG A 187 3.82 -0.90 29.06
C ARG A 187 4.21 0.26 29.94
N TRP A 188 4.89 1.24 29.36
CA TRP A 188 5.27 2.45 30.11
C TRP A 188 4.03 3.27 30.48
N GLU A 189 3.08 3.48 29.55
CA GLU A 189 1.82 4.19 29.80
C GLU A 189 1.04 3.50 30.93
N ALA A 190 0.85 2.18 30.82
CA ALA A 190 0.13 1.41 31.84
C ALA A 190 0.75 1.52 33.25
N SER A 191 2.04 1.87 33.37
CA SER A 191 2.70 2.05 34.64
C SER A 191 2.71 3.51 35.15
N HIS A 192 2.27 4.48 34.32
CA HIS A 192 2.29 5.92 34.63
C HIS A 192 0.89 6.59 34.55
N ASP A 193 -0.14 5.88 34.10
CA ASP A 193 -1.54 6.32 34.05
C ASP A 193 -2.29 6.08 35.41
N SER A 194 -1.58 6.12 36.56
CA SER A 194 -2.15 5.92 37.90
C SER A 194 -2.25 7.21 38.66
#